data_3716621895da1e3566d36dcec5a8f97f
#
_entry.id   3716621895da1e3566d36dcec5a8f97f
#
_cell.length_a   1.000
_cell.length_b   1.000
_cell.length_c   1.000
_cell.angle_alpha   90.00
_cell.angle_beta   90.00
_cell.angle_gamma   90.00
#
_symmetry.space_group_name_H-M   'P 1'
#
loop_
_entity.id
_entity.type
_entity.pdbx_description
1 polymer ?
#
loop_
_entity_poly.entity_id
_entity_poly.type
_entity_poly.pdbx_seq_one_letter_code
_entity_poly.pdbx_strand_id
1 'polypeptide(L)'
;MSKKALITGITGQDGAYLAQLLLDKGYVVYGTFRRTSSVNFWRVEELGIHHHPNLHLVEYDLTDLGSSISLVQKIEPDEIYNLAAQSFVRVSFDQPVTTSLITGLGALHLLEAIRLINPKIRFYQASTSEMFGKAQTIPQTEETPFYPRSPYGVAKLYAHWMTVNYRESYGIFGASGILFNHESPLRGQEFVTRKITDNVAKIKLNQIENFELGNIDAQRDWGFAQEYVEGMWQMLQVDTAQSFVLATNQTTTVREFVRMAFKAVDIEVDFKGQAEHETATNVANGKVVMRINPTYYRPAEVELLIG
;
A
#
# COMPACT_ATOMS: atom_id res chain seq x y z
N MET A 1 12.46 -1.35 29.20
CA MET A 1 11.08 -1.71 28.80
C MET A 1 11.08 -1.90 27.29
N SER A 2 10.30 -2.85 26.79
CA SER A 2 10.13 -3.03 25.34
C SER A 2 9.39 -1.82 24.76
N LYS A 3 9.82 -1.34 23.58
CA LYS A 3 9.09 -0.27 22.87
C LYS A 3 7.68 -0.74 22.49
N LYS A 4 6.73 0.17 22.49
CA LYS A 4 5.35 -0.05 22.04
C LYS A 4 5.15 0.57 20.66
N ALA A 5 4.66 -0.21 19.71
CA ALA A 5 4.30 0.28 18.38
C ALA A 5 2.79 0.15 18.15
N LEU A 6 2.18 1.20 17.60
CA LEU A 6 0.80 1.22 17.12
C LEU A 6 0.82 1.18 15.60
N ILE A 7 0.20 0.16 14.99
CA ILE A 7 0.07 0.01 13.54
C ILE A 7 -1.40 0.16 13.17
N THR A 8 -1.73 1.16 12.36
CA THR A 8 -3.07 1.23 11.76
C THR A 8 -3.11 0.38 10.50
N GLY A 9 -4.21 -0.38 10.29
CA GLY A 9 -4.37 -1.22 9.11
C GLY A 9 -3.56 -2.52 9.13
N ILE A 10 -3.47 -3.18 10.30
CA ILE A 10 -2.74 -4.45 10.45
C ILE A 10 -3.22 -5.58 9.52
N THR A 11 -4.46 -5.54 9.08
CA THR A 11 -5.04 -6.54 8.19
C THR A 11 -4.58 -6.41 6.73
N GLY A 12 -3.86 -5.33 6.39
CA GLY A 12 -3.22 -5.13 5.09
C GLY A 12 -1.90 -5.91 4.96
N GLN A 13 -1.36 -6.00 3.74
CA GLN A 13 -0.07 -6.63 3.45
C GLN A 13 1.05 -6.04 4.32
N ASP A 14 1.23 -4.72 4.24
CA ASP A 14 2.33 -4.03 4.93
C ASP A 14 2.14 -4.04 6.45
N GLY A 15 0.90 -3.90 6.92
CA GLY A 15 0.58 -3.97 8.34
C GLY A 15 0.94 -5.31 8.96
N ALA A 16 0.67 -6.42 8.26
CA ALA A 16 0.99 -7.76 8.72
C ALA A 16 2.51 -8.01 8.75
N TYR A 17 3.25 -7.66 7.68
CA TYR A 17 4.71 -7.79 7.65
C TYR A 17 5.40 -6.87 8.65
N LEU A 18 4.95 -5.63 8.79
CA LEU A 18 5.51 -4.70 9.78
C LEU A 18 5.28 -5.21 11.21
N ALA A 19 4.10 -5.77 11.48
CA ALA A 19 3.83 -6.38 12.77
C ALA A 19 4.80 -7.54 13.06
N GLN A 20 5.02 -8.45 12.09
CA GLN A 20 6.00 -9.52 12.23
C GLN A 20 7.41 -8.98 12.51
N LEU A 21 7.86 -8.02 11.71
CA LEU A 21 9.18 -7.39 11.86
C LEU A 21 9.36 -6.77 13.26
N LEU A 22 8.36 -6.04 13.75
CA LEU A 22 8.44 -5.37 15.05
C LEU A 22 8.39 -6.36 16.21
N LEU A 23 7.62 -7.45 16.08
CA LEU A 23 7.61 -8.55 17.06
C LEU A 23 8.99 -9.23 17.12
N ASP A 24 9.61 -9.50 15.98
CA ASP A 24 10.96 -10.08 15.89
C ASP A 24 12.04 -9.15 16.50
N LYS A 25 11.81 -7.82 16.44
CA LYS A 25 12.66 -6.80 17.09
C LYS A 25 12.33 -6.61 18.59
N GLY A 26 11.39 -7.37 19.16
CA GLY A 26 11.05 -7.35 20.58
C GLY A 26 10.10 -6.22 21.00
N TYR A 27 9.37 -5.63 20.07
CA TYR A 27 8.31 -4.65 20.40
C TYR A 27 7.06 -5.33 20.97
N VAL A 28 6.29 -4.55 21.74
CA VAL A 28 4.87 -4.83 21.97
C VAL A 28 4.08 -4.11 20.89
N VAL A 29 3.35 -4.86 20.07
CA VAL A 29 2.66 -4.36 18.88
C VAL A 29 1.16 -4.28 19.14
N TYR A 30 0.59 -3.10 18.92
CA TYR A 30 -0.85 -2.87 18.89
C TYR A 30 -1.28 -2.67 17.43
N GLY A 31 -1.91 -3.69 16.86
CA GLY A 31 -2.39 -3.65 15.49
C GLY A 31 -3.86 -3.29 15.41
N THR A 32 -4.21 -2.20 14.70
CA THR A 32 -5.61 -1.81 14.62
C THR A 32 -6.29 -2.31 13.36
N PHE A 33 -7.55 -2.64 13.51
CA PHE A 33 -8.44 -3.05 12.43
C PHE A 33 -9.81 -2.40 12.57
N ARG A 34 -10.48 -2.18 11.45
CA ARG A 34 -11.84 -1.65 11.44
C ARG A 34 -12.85 -2.78 11.68
N ARG A 35 -13.85 -2.52 12.51
CA ARG A 35 -14.96 -3.44 12.70
C ARG A 35 -15.73 -3.66 11.40
N THR A 36 -15.89 -4.92 11.05
CA THR A 36 -16.70 -5.39 9.92
C THR A 36 -17.55 -6.57 10.38
N SER A 37 -18.57 -6.95 9.59
CA SER A 37 -19.40 -8.13 9.91
C SER A 37 -18.61 -9.43 9.97
N SER A 38 -17.51 -9.51 9.22
CA SER A 38 -16.56 -10.64 9.23
C SER A 38 -15.16 -10.07 9.28
N VAL A 39 -14.48 -10.24 10.39
CA VAL A 39 -13.07 -9.81 10.52
C VAL A 39 -12.18 -10.79 9.77
N ASN A 40 -11.23 -10.25 9.01
CA ASN A 40 -10.33 -11.05 8.20
C ASN A 40 -8.88 -10.85 8.66
N PHE A 41 -8.35 -11.82 9.41
CA PHE A 41 -6.97 -11.83 9.91
C PHE A 41 -6.06 -12.77 9.14
N TRP A 42 -6.47 -13.29 7.97
CA TRP A 42 -5.74 -14.33 7.26
C TRP A 42 -4.24 -14.02 7.02
N ARG A 43 -3.88 -12.74 6.83
CA ARG A 43 -2.47 -12.35 6.64
C ARG A 43 -1.65 -12.50 7.90
N VAL A 44 -2.23 -12.12 9.03
CA VAL A 44 -1.61 -12.26 10.37
C VAL A 44 -1.52 -13.72 10.77
N GLU A 45 -2.51 -14.52 10.39
CA GLU A 45 -2.57 -15.98 10.58
C GLU A 45 -1.55 -16.70 9.70
N GLU A 46 -1.46 -16.33 8.40
CA GLU A 46 -0.49 -16.88 7.45
C GLU A 46 0.96 -16.65 7.88
N LEU A 47 1.24 -15.51 8.51
CA LEU A 47 2.55 -15.21 9.08
C LEU A 47 2.79 -15.90 10.45
N GLY A 48 1.80 -16.62 10.98
CA GLY A 48 1.91 -17.32 12.27
C GLY A 48 1.97 -16.42 13.50
N ILE A 49 1.67 -15.13 13.38
CA ILE A 49 1.81 -14.16 14.46
C ILE A 49 0.51 -13.84 15.20
N HIS A 50 -0.63 -14.38 14.76
CA HIS A 50 -1.96 -14.02 15.31
C HIS A 50 -2.05 -14.27 16.83
N HIS A 51 -1.41 -15.31 17.34
CA HIS A 51 -1.40 -15.65 18.76
C HIS A 51 -0.10 -15.28 19.48
N HIS A 52 0.71 -14.39 18.87
CA HIS A 52 1.94 -13.95 19.52
C HIS A 52 1.64 -13.14 20.80
N PRO A 53 2.28 -13.44 21.95
CA PRO A 53 1.93 -12.82 23.24
C PRO A 53 2.08 -11.30 23.29
N ASN A 54 2.95 -10.74 22.46
CA ASN A 54 3.17 -9.30 22.34
C ASN A 54 2.38 -8.64 21.20
N LEU A 55 1.45 -9.36 20.53
CA LEU A 55 0.54 -8.78 19.53
C LEU A 55 -0.84 -8.57 20.16
N HIS A 56 -1.31 -7.33 20.14
CA HIS A 56 -2.62 -6.94 20.62
C HIS A 56 -3.43 -6.37 19.44
N LEU A 57 -4.53 -7.05 19.09
CA LEU A 57 -5.44 -6.60 18.04
C LEU A 57 -6.53 -5.70 18.63
N VAL A 58 -6.68 -4.49 18.10
CA VAL A 58 -7.55 -3.45 18.66
C VAL A 58 -8.52 -2.93 17.60
N GLU A 59 -9.82 -2.92 17.91
CA GLU A 59 -10.82 -2.26 17.07
C GLU A 59 -10.61 -0.74 17.08
N TYR A 60 -10.57 -0.14 15.88
CA TYR A 60 -10.36 1.29 15.74
C TYR A 60 -10.87 1.79 14.39
N ASP A 61 -11.52 2.95 14.38
CA ASP A 61 -11.89 3.64 13.16
C ASP A 61 -11.12 4.96 13.02
N LEU A 62 -10.32 5.06 11.98
CA LEU A 62 -9.47 6.21 11.70
C LEU A 62 -10.27 7.52 11.43
N THR A 63 -11.55 7.40 11.13
CA THR A 63 -12.44 8.54 10.86
C THR A 63 -12.95 9.23 12.13
N ASP A 64 -12.70 8.65 13.32
CA ASP A 64 -13.14 9.19 14.60
C ASP A 64 -11.96 9.76 15.42
N LEU A 65 -11.94 11.08 15.56
CA LEU A 65 -10.92 11.79 16.35
C LEU A 65 -10.95 11.38 17.83
N GLY A 66 -12.14 11.24 18.42
CA GLY A 66 -12.27 10.82 19.82
C GLY A 66 -11.68 9.44 20.08
N SER A 67 -11.92 8.52 19.14
CA SER A 67 -11.32 7.19 19.15
C SER A 67 -9.80 7.25 19.03
N SER A 68 -9.25 8.12 18.16
CA SER A 68 -7.82 8.33 17.99
C SER A 68 -7.14 8.82 19.29
N ILE A 69 -7.74 9.81 19.94
CA ILE A 69 -7.24 10.35 21.23
C ILE A 69 -7.26 9.28 22.32
N SER A 70 -8.40 8.59 22.46
CA SER A 70 -8.56 7.51 23.46
C SER A 70 -7.58 6.37 23.25
N LEU A 71 -7.34 5.99 21.98
CA LEU A 71 -6.41 4.92 21.62
C LEU A 71 -4.97 5.27 22.00
N VAL A 72 -4.50 6.47 21.60
CA VAL A 72 -3.15 6.95 21.92
C VAL A 72 -2.95 7.10 23.43
N GLN A 73 -3.94 7.64 24.14
CA GLN A 73 -3.90 7.78 25.59
C GLN A 73 -3.83 6.44 26.34
N LYS A 74 -4.58 5.43 25.86
CA LYS A 74 -4.63 4.11 26.50
C LYS A 74 -3.38 3.28 26.25
N ILE A 75 -2.81 3.35 25.05
CA ILE A 75 -1.66 2.53 24.67
C ILE A 75 -0.35 3.18 25.06
N GLU A 76 -0.25 4.52 24.99
CA GLU A 76 0.99 5.29 25.15
C GLU A 76 2.12 4.70 24.27
N PRO A 77 1.95 4.68 22.92
CA PRO A 77 2.94 4.11 22.03
C PRO A 77 4.19 4.99 21.94
N ASP A 78 5.34 4.37 21.72
CA ASP A 78 6.58 5.07 21.36
C ASP A 78 6.59 5.45 19.88
N GLU A 79 5.99 4.61 19.04
CA GLU A 79 5.96 4.73 17.58
C GLU A 79 4.56 4.44 17.04
N ILE A 80 4.10 5.26 16.09
CA ILE A 80 2.84 5.06 15.36
C ILE A 80 3.13 4.92 13.86
N TYR A 81 2.69 3.83 13.25
CA TYR A 81 2.77 3.57 11.82
C TYR A 81 1.38 3.67 11.20
N ASN A 82 1.13 4.76 10.47
CA ASN A 82 -0.16 4.98 9.82
C ASN A 82 -0.19 4.38 8.42
N LEU A 83 -0.67 3.13 8.33
CA LEU A 83 -0.79 2.38 7.07
C LEU A 83 -2.26 2.28 6.60
N ALA A 84 -3.22 2.51 7.50
CA ALA A 84 -4.63 2.42 7.16
C ALA A 84 -5.04 3.45 6.11
N ALA A 85 -5.68 3.00 5.06
CA ALA A 85 -6.17 3.83 3.96
C ALA A 85 -7.28 3.10 3.18
N GLN A 86 -8.08 3.85 2.44
CA GLN A 86 -8.78 3.32 1.27
C GLN A 86 -7.75 3.32 0.12
N SER A 87 -7.03 2.21 -0.09
CA SER A 87 -5.83 2.14 -0.93
C SER A 87 -6.07 1.70 -2.37
N PHE A 88 -7.28 1.23 -2.72
CA PHE A 88 -7.60 0.82 -4.08
C PHE A 88 -7.94 2.04 -4.93
N VAL A 89 -6.99 2.46 -5.78
CA VAL A 89 -7.06 3.70 -6.57
C VAL A 89 -8.36 3.80 -7.38
N ARG A 90 -8.79 2.72 -8.04
CA ARG A 90 -10.02 2.74 -8.86
C ARG A 90 -11.25 3.15 -8.03
N VAL A 91 -11.44 2.55 -6.87
CA VAL A 91 -12.59 2.85 -5.97
C VAL A 91 -12.58 4.31 -5.50
N SER A 92 -11.42 4.98 -5.46
CA SER A 92 -11.36 6.38 -5.07
C SER A 92 -12.13 7.31 -6.01
N PHE A 93 -12.29 6.94 -7.28
CA PHE A 93 -13.11 7.70 -8.24
C PHE A 93 -14.61 7.52 -7.96
N ASP A 94 -15.02 6.35 -7.50
CA ASP A 94 -16.41 6.05 -7.19
C ASP A 94 -16.79 6.55 -5.77
N GLN A 95 -15.81 6.60 -4.85
CA GLN A 95 -16.01 6.98 -3.45
C GLN A 95 -14.99 8.04 -2.98
N PRO A 96 -14.95 9.23 -3.61
CA PRO A 96 -13.92 10.23 -3.32
C PRO A 96 -14.04 10.82 -1.89
N VAL A 97 -15.26 11.00 -1.38
CA VAL A 97 -15.48 11.52 -0.03
C VAL A 97 -14.99 10.54 1.03
N THR A 98 -15.37 9.27 0.94
CA THR A 98 -14.92 8.21 1.87
C THR A 98 -13.39 8.08 1.83
N THR A 99 -12.81 8.12 0.63
CA THR A 99 -11.35 8.09 0.44
C THR A 99 -10.67 9.27 1.14
N SER A 100 -11.21 10.48 1.02
CA SER A 100 -10.67 11.68 1.65
C SER A 100 -10.77 11.62 3.18
N LEU A 101 -11.91 11.18 3.71
CA LEU A 101 -12.13 11.04 5.16
C LEU A 101 -11.17 10.02 5.78
N ILE A 102 -11.05 8.84 5.19
CA ILE A 102 -10.19 7.77 5.74
C ILE A 102 -8.72 8.11 5.50
N THR A 103 -8.33 8.35 4.26
CA THR A 103 -6.91 8.41 3.85
C THR A 103 -6.28 9.76 4.15
N GLY A 104 -7.04 10.86 4.03
CA GLY A 104 -6.57 12.22 4.28
C GLY A 104 -6.78 12.63 5.74
N LEU A 105 -8.04 12.83 6.15
CA LEU A 105 -8.36 13.32 7.49
C LEU A 105 -7.98 12.33 8.59
N GLY A 106 -8.02 11.03 8.34
CA GLY A 106 -7.58 10.05 9.32
C GLY A 106 -6.14 10.24 9.79
N ALA A 107 -5.23 10.63 8.92
CA ALA A 107 -3.86 10.97 9.30
C ALA A 107 -3.82 12.20 10.22
N LEU A 108 -4.64 13.23 9.94
CA LEU A 108 -4.76 14.41 10.80
C LEU A 108 -5.28 14.04 12.20
N HIS A 109 -6.24 13.12 12.31
CA HIS A 109 -6.75 12.67 13.61
C HIS A 109 -5.65 12.05 14.50
N LEU A 110 -4.75 11.25 13.92
CA LEU A 110 -3.62 10.70 14.64
C LEU A 110 -2.60 11.77 15.02
N LEU A 111 -2.28 12.69 14.12
CA LEU A 111 -1.37 13.81 14.40
C LEU A 111 -1.91 14.70 15.53
N GLU A 112 -3.22 15.01 15.54
CA GLU A 112 -3.86 15.74 16.64
C GLU A 112 -3.82 14.95 17.94
N ALA A 113 -4.09 13.64 17.91
CA ALA A 113 -3.98 12.81 19.11
C ALA A 113 -2.55 12.82 19.66
N ILE A 114 -1.52 12.73 18.82
CA ILE A 114 -0.11 12.83 19.21
C ILE A 114 0.17 14.20 19.84
N ARG A 115 -0.23 15.29 19.17
CA ARG A 115 -0.02 16.65 19.62
C ARG A 115 -0.63 16.90 21.01
N LEU A 116 -1.83 16.38 21.26
CA LEU A 116 -2.58 16.60 22.48
C LEU A 116 -2.12 15.70 23.64
N ILE A 117 -1.69 14.47 23.38
CA ILE A 117 -1.39 13.48 24.42
C ILE A 117 0.12 13.39 24.69
N ASN A 118 0.93 13.16 23.65
CA ASN A 118 2.39 13.05 23.81
C ASN A 118 3.12 13.39 22.50
N PRO A 119 3.60 14.63 22.35
CA PRO A 119 4.33 15.08 21.16
C PRO A 119 5.67 14.37 20.90
N LYS A 120 6.13 13.53 21.84
CA LYS A 120 7.38 12.76 21.68
C LYS A 120 7.20 11.46 20.91
N ILE A 121 5.96 11.04 20.65
CA ILE A 121 5.66 9.85 19.84
C ILE A 121 6.22 10.07 18.42
N ARG A 122 6.96 9.07 17.92
CA ARG A 122 7.43 9.07 16.52
C ARG A 122 6.32 8.59 15.60
N PHE A 123 6.02 9.36 14.57
CA PHE A 123 4.93 9.09 13.64
C PHE A 123 5.45 8.81 12.23
N TYR A 124 5.06 7.67 11.67
CA TYR A 124 5.29 7.31 10.28
C TYR A 124 4.00 7.46 9.47
N GLN A 125 4.06 8.19 8.36
CA GLN A 125 2.99 8.31 7.38
C GLN A 125 3.33 7.50 6.13
N ALA A 126 2.51 6.51 5.79
CA ALA A 126 2.58 5.85 4.51
C ALA A 126 2.06 6.80 3.41
N SER A 127 2.98 7.50 2.77
CA SER A 127 2.76 8.26 1.55
C SER A 127 2.86 7.32 0.33
N THR A 128 2.77 7.84 -0.89
CA THR A 128 2.69 7.01 -2.09
C THR A 128 3.26 7.72 -3.32
N SER A 129 3.85 6.98 -4.25
CA SER A 129 4.25 7.46 -5.57
C SER A 129 3.08 7.98 -6.42
N GLU A 130 1.83 7.57 -6.12
CA GLU A 130 0.62 8.11 -6.78
C GLU A 130 0.42 9.63 -6.54
N MET A 131 1.12 10.23 -5.57
CA MET A 131 1.17 11.68 -5.38
C MET A 131 1.89 12.38 -6.53
N PHE A 132 2.90 11.75 -7.13
CA PHE A 132 3.59 12.29 -8.31
C PHE A 132 2.67 12.36 -9.53
N GLY A 133 1.81 11.35 -9.71
CA GLY A 133 0.76 11.32 -10.72
C GLY A 133 1.26 11.60 -12.13
N LYS A 134 1.04 12.84 -12.65
CA LYS A 134 1.66 13.30 -13.87
C LYS A 134 3.09 13.75 -13.55
N ALA A 135 4.00 12.79 -13.46
CA ALA A 135 5.36 12.98 -13.02
C ALA A 135 6.06 14.10 -13.84
N GLN A 136 6.71 15.02 -13.12
CA GLN A 136 7.39 16.18 -13.73
C GLN A 136 8.86 15.89 -14.03
N THR A 137 9.45 14.92 -13.35
CA THR A 137 10.84 14.46 -13.52
C THR A 137 10.92 12.93 -13.45
N ILE A 138 11.96 12.35 -14.04
CA ILE A 138 12.25 10.93 -14.06
C ILE A 138 13.75 10.75 -13.76
N PRO A 139 14.13 9.92 -12.77
CA PRO A 139 13.27 9.30 -11.76
C PRO A 139 12.65 10.32 -10.81
N GLN A 140 11.60 9.92 -10.06
CA GLN A 140 11.00 10.75 -9.04
C GLN A 140 11.80 10.65 -7.74
N THR A 141 12.01 11.81 -7.11
CA THR A 141 12.74 11.98 -5.84
C THR A 141 11.89 12.74 -4.83
N GLU A 142 12.39 12.94 -3.63
CA GLU A 142 11.73 13.74 -2.58
C GLU A 142 11.48 15.20 -3.01
N GLU A 143 12.25 15.71 -3.96
CA GLU A 143 12.14 17.08 -4.48
C GLU A 143 11.22 17.19 -5.70
N THR A 144 10.79 16.06 -6.27
CA THR A 144 9.91 16.06 -7.44
C THR A 144 8.54 16.66 -7.09
N PRO A 145 8.05 17.67 -7.82
CA PRO A 145 6.74 18.27 -7.59
C PRO A 145 5.61 17.25 -7.73
N PHE A 146 4.65 17.28 -6.82
CA PHE A 146 3.48 16.43 -6.85
C PHE A 146 2.41 16.95 -7.81
N TYR A 147 1.80 16.03 -8.57
CA TYR A 147 0.66 16.29 -9.47
C TYR A 147 -0.28 15.09 -9.50
N PRO A 148 -1.03 14.81 -8.40
CA PRO A 148 -1.84 13.59 -8.29
C PRO A 148 -2.92 13.50 -9.37
N ARG A 149 -3.21 12.29 -9.82
CA ARG A 149 -4.16 11.98 -10.90
C ARG A 149 -5.38 11.18 -10.41
N SER A 150 -5.53 11.02 -9.10
CA SER A 150 -6.65 10.30 -8.50
C SER A 150 -7.08 10.91 -7.17
N PRO A 151 -8.35 10.77 -6.74
CA PRO A 151 -8.77 11.18 -5.40
C PRO A 151 -7.95 10.53 -4.28
N TYR A 152 -7.49 9.28 -4.49
CA TYR A 152 -6.55 8.62 -3.58
C TYR A 152 -5.22 9.38 -3.48
N GLY A 153 -4.61 9.73 -4.61
CA GLY A 153 -3.35 10.48 -4.64
C GLY A 153 -3.50 11.84 -3.96
N VAL A 154 -4.62 12.54 -4.18
CA VAL A 154 -4.94 13.83 -3.51
C VAL A 154 -5.08 13.65 -2.01
N ALA A 155 -5.79 12.62 -1.54
CA ALA A 155 -5.96 12.34 -0.11
C ALA A 155 -4.63 11.98 0.57
N LYS A 156 -3.78 11.20 -0.09
CA LYS A 156 -2.41 10.89 0.39
C LYS A 156 -1.52 12.12 0.42
N LEU A 157 -1.65 13.02 -0.57
CA LEU A 157 -0.90 14.28 -0.61
C LEU A 157 -1.31 15.20 0.56
N TYR A 158 -2.59 15.27 0.88
CA TYR A 158 -3.06 15.98 2.08
C TYR A 158 -2.41 15.40 3.34
N ALA A 159 -2.46 14.08 3.56
CA ALA A 159 -1.86 13.41 4.71
C ALA A 159 -0.34 13.65 4.79
N HIS A 160 0.35 13.62 3.65
CA HIS A 160 1.78 13.92 3.52
C HIS A 160 2.09 15.33 4.00
N TRP A 161 1.42 16.35 3.46
CA TRP A 161 1.66 17.74 3.83
C TRP A 161 1.22 18.06 5.26
N MET A 162 0.19 17.41 5.79
CA MET A 162 -0.15 17.53 7.21
C MET A 162 0.98 16.97 8.09
N THR A 163 1.61 15.87 7.73
CA THR A 163 2.76 15.32 8.47
C THR A 163 3.95 16.27 8.46
N VAL A 164 4.26 16.87 7.29
CA VAL A 164 5.32 17.90 7.16
C VAL A 164 4.98 19.12 8.02
N ASN A 165 3.74 19.62 7.92
CA ASN A 165 3.30 20.80 8.67
C ASN A 165 3.39 20.58 10.20
N TYR A 166 2.96 19.40 10.69
CA TYR A 166 3.02 19.10 12.13
C TYR A 166 4.46 18.93 12.64
N ARG A 167 5.35 18.42 11.79
CA ARG A 167 6.79 18.37 12.07
C ARG A 167 7.37 19.77 12.22
N GLU A 168 7.05 20.68 11.31
CA GLU A 168 7.61 22.03 11.29
C GLU A 168 6.95 22.97 12.30
N SER A 169 5.64 22.86 12.51
CA SER A 169 4.88 23.78 13.37
C SER A 169 4.88 23.36 14.84
N TYR A 170 4.91 22.04 15.13
CA TYR A 170 4.75 21.54 16.50
C TYR A 170 5.95 20.69 16.96
N GLY A 171 6.97 20.52 16.16
CA GLY A 171 8.16 19.73 16.52
C GLY A 171 7.87 18.23 16.69
N ILE A 172 6.77 17.72 16.15
CA ILE A 172 6.44 16.29 16.18
C ILE A 172 7.40 15.54 15.25
N PHE A 173 7.97 14.43 15.72
CA PHE A 173 8.75 13.56 14.85
C PHE A 173 7.84 12.85 13.84
N GLY A 174 7.57 13.48 12.72
CA GLY A 174 6.74 12.96 11.63
C GLY A 174 7.58 12.62 10.40
N ALA A 175 7.80 11.34 10.10
CA ALA A 175 8.46 10.87 8.89
C ALA A 175 7.44 10.37 7.87
N SER A 176 7.71 10.56 6.58
CA SER A 176 6.86 10.08 5.50
C SER A 176 7.64 9.20 4.54
N GLY A 177 7.17 7.99 4.27
CA GLY A 177 7.70 7.14 3.21
C GLY A 177 6.90 7.33 1.92
N ILE A 178 7.51 7.88 0.86
CA ILE A 178 6.92 7.96 -0.47
C ILE A 178 7.17 6.63 -1.16
N LEU A 179 6.24 5.70 -0.94
CA LEU A 179 6.41 4.32 -1.35
C LEU A 179 6.01 4.14 -2.82
N PHE A 180 6.87 3.51 -3.58
CA PHE A 180 6.52 2.95 -4.88
C PHE A 180 5.79 1.62 -4.70
N ASN A 181 5.29 1.03 -5.79
CA ASN A 181 4.53 -0.21 -5.70
C ASN A 181 5.38 -1.32 -5.09
N HIS A 182 4.83 -2.06 -4.16
CA HIS A 182 5.50 -3.18 -3.52
C HIS A 182 4.53 -4.33 -3.28
N GLU A 183 5.00 -5.51 -3.57
CA GLU A 183 4.16 -6.68 -3.76
C GLU A 183 4.66 -7.85 -2.92
N SER A 184 3.77 -8.81 -2.70
CA SER A 184 4.11 -10.04 -1.99
C SER A 184 3.02 -11.10 -2.18
N PRO A 185 3.21 -12.35 -1.69
CA PRO A 185 2.14 -13.34 -1.59
C PRO A 185 0.92 -12.87 -0.77
N LEU A 186 1.08 -11.88 0.11
CA LEU A 186 0.00 -11.32 0.92
C LEU A 186 -0.76 -10.16 0.24
N ARG A 187 -0.42 -9.81 -1.00
CA ARG A 187 -1.12 -8.75 -1.73
C ARG A 187 -2.60 -9.06 -1.91
N GLY A 188 -3.46 -8.03 -1.84
CA GLY A 188 -4.91 -8.18 -2.10
C GLY A 188 -5.20 -8.57 -3.56
N GLN A 189 -6.21 -9.42 -3.78
CA GLN A 189 -6.56 -9.96 -5.10
C GLN A 189 -7.06 -8.90 -6.08
N GLU A 190 -7.49 -7.74 -5.59
CA GLU A 190 -7.90 -6.59 -6.38
C GLU A 190 -6.73 -5.85 -7.05
N PHE A 191 -5.50 -6.04 -6.58
CA PHE A 191 -4.31 -5.42 -7.16
C PHE A 191 -3.77 -6.24 -8.34
N VAL A 192 -3.25 -5.52 -9.34
CA VAL A 192 -2.91 -6.08 -10.65
C VAL A 192 -1.98 -7.29 -10.58
N THR A 193 -0.95 -7.26 -9.77
CA THR A 193 0.02 -8.35 -9.63
C THR A 193 -0.61 -9.62 -9.07
N ARG A 194 -1.36 -9.50 -7.96
CA ARG A 194 -2.06 -10.64 -7.36
C ARG A 194 -3.19 -11.12 -8.24
N LYS A 195 -3.93 -10.21 -8.88
CA LYS A 195 -4.96 -10.57 -9.87
C LYS A 195 -4.37 -11.45 -10.98
N ILE A 196 -3.20 -11.08 -11.51
CA ILE A 196 -2.53 -11.85 -12.56
C ILE A 196 -2.11 -13.23 -12.03
N THR A 197 -1.36 -13.29 -10.93
CA THR A 197 -0.83 -14.56 -10.41
C THR A 197 -1.91 -15.54 -9.99
N ASP A 198 -2.98 -15.07 -9.35
CA ASP A 198 -4.13 -15.89 -8.96
C ASP A 198 -4.87 -16.45 -10.18
N ASN A 199 -5.13 -15.62 -11.20
CA ASN A 199 -5.81 -16.07 -12.42
C ASN A 199 -4.93 -17.00 -13.27
N VAL A 200 -3.62 -16.77 -13.33
CA VAL A 200 -2.68 -17.68 -14.01
C VAL A 200 -2.67 -19.07 -13.33
N ALA A 201 -2.67 -19.10 -11.99
CA ALA A 201 -2.78 -20.36 -11.25
C ALA A 201 -4.12 -21.08 -11.54
N LYS A 202 -5.23 -20.36 -11.57
CA LYS A 202 -6.56 -20.90 -11.93
C LYS A 202 -6.61 -21.45 -13.36
N ILE A 203 -5.95 -20.78 -14.32
CA ILE A 203 -5.83 -21.29 -15.71
C ILE A 203 -5.01 -22.57 -15.74
N LYS A 204 -3.86 -22.62 -15.04
CA LYS A 204 -3.04 -23.83 -14.94
C LYS A 204 -3.81 -25.01 -14.38
N LEU A 205 -4.70 -24.75 -13.41
CA LEU A 205 -5.57 -25.76 -12.77
C LEU A 205 -6.87 -26.03 -13.56
N ASN A 206 -7.05 -25.45 -14.73
CA ASN A 206 -8.26 -25.55 -15.58
C ASN A 206 -9.56 -25.11 -14.86
N GLN A 207 -9.47 -24.17 -13.93
CA GLN A 207 -10.63 -23.62 -13.22
C GLN A 207 -11.28 -22.46 -13.97
N ILE A 208 -10.50 -21.73 -14.78
CA ILE A 208 -10.99 -20.68 -15.68
C ILE A 208 -10.26 -20.79 -17.03
N GLU A 209 -10.84 -20.21 -18.08
CA GLU A 209 -10.23 -20.20 -19.42
C GLU A 209 -9.35 -18.98 -19.67
N ASN A 210 -9.80 -17.81 -19.22
CA ASN A 210 -9.09 -16.53 -19.40
C ASN A 210 -9.48 -15.55 -18.30
N PHE A 211 -8.75 -14.43 -18.24
CA PHE A 211 -9.06 -13.29 -17.39
C PHE A 211 -8.86 -11.96 -18.14
N GLU A 212 -9.29 -10.86 -17.52
CA GLU A 212 -9.28 -9.55 -18.16
C GLU A 212 -8.41 -8.55 -17.38
N LEU A 213 -7.68 -7.71 -18.12
CA LEU A 213 -6.90 -6.59 -17.64
C LEU A 213 -7.29 -5.29 -18.35
N GLY A 214 -6.86 -4.14 -17.81
CA GLY A 214 -6.91 -2.85 -18.48
C GLY A 214 -5.62 -2.57 -19.25
N ASN A 215 -4.99 -1.41 -19.00
CA ASN A 215 -3.74 -1.01 -19.64
C ASN A 215 -2.57 -1.92 -19.21
N ILE A 216 -2.07 -2.73 -20.15
CA ILE A 216 -0.93 -3.63 -19.90
C ILE A 216 0.43 -3.01 -20.25
N ASP A 217 0.47 -1.81 -20.82
CA ASP A 217 1.70 -1.12 -21.16
C ASP A 217 2.14 -0.13 -20.05
N ALA A 218 1.31 0.07 -19.02
CA ALA A 218 1.69 0.83 -17.85
C ALA A 218 2.94 0.25 -17.18
N GLN A 219 3.89 1.13 -16.84
CA GLN A 219 5.15 0.78 -16.20
C GLN A 219 5.12 1.14 -14.73
N ARG A 220 5.59 0.23 -13.89
CA ARG A 220 5.68 0.43 -12.44
C ARG A 220 7.01 -0.07 -11.91
N ASP A 221 7.52 0.66 -10.95
CA ASP A 221 8.59 0.21 -10.06
C ASP A 221 7.94 -0.69 -9.00
N TRP A 222 8.24 -1.98 -9.03
CA TRP A 222 7.74 -2.97 -8.09
C TRP A 222 8.83 -3.51 -7.20
N GLY A 223 8.72 -3.25 -5.90
CA GLY A 223 9.60 -3.82 -4.89
C GLY A 223 8.96 -4.97 -4.10
N PHE A 224 9.67 -5.49 -3.14
CA PHE A 224 9.21 -6.53 -2.23
C PHE A 224 8.73 -5.95 -0.89
N ALA A 225 7.53 -6.29 -0.46
CA ALA A 225 6.89 -5.64 0.68
C ALA A 225 7.65 -5.79 2.00
N GLN A 226 8.37 -6.91 2.22
CA GLN A 226 9.17 -7.09 3.43
C GLN A 226 10.33 -6.10 3.51
N GLU A 227 10.98 -5.76 2.39
CA GLU A 227 12.03 -4.75 2.35
C GLU A 227 11.47 -3.35 2.61
N TYR A 228 10.26 -3.08 2.12
CA TYR A 228 9.60 -1.80 2.34
C TYR A 228 9.22 -1.57 3.81
N VAL A 229 8.75 -2.59 4.52
CA VAL A 229 8.43 -2.45 5.96
C VAL A 229 9.69 -2.29 6.81
N GLU A 230 10.83 -2.88 6.41
CA GLU A 230 12.13 -2.59 7.05
C GLU A 230 12.50 -1.12 6.85
N GLY A 231 12.33 -0.57 5.64
CA GLY A 231 12.50 0.85 5.36
C GLY A 231 11.59 1.74 6.21
N MET A 232 10.31 1.39 6.36
CA MET A 232 9.37 2.11 7.22
C MET A 232 9.85 2.19 8.67
N TRP A 233 10.35 1.07 9.22
CA TRP A 233 10.90 1.03 10.55
C TRP A 233 12.16 1.90 10.66
N GLN A 234 13.09 1.79 9.71
CA GLN A 234 14.34 2.58 9.68
C GLN A 234 14.06 4.09 9.66
N MET A 235 13.05 4.54 8.92
CA MET A 235 12.64 5.96 8.87
C MET A 235 12.24 6.54 10.23
N LEU A 236 11.80 5.71 11.16
CA LEU A 236 11.55 6.12 12.54
C LEU A 236 12.76 5.95 13.48
N GLN A 237 13.90 5.42 13.01
CA GLN A 237 15.09 5.27 13.85
C GLN A 237 16.14 6.36 13.62
N VAL A 238 15.97 7.20 12.59
CA VAL A 238 16.88 8.32 12.31
C VAL A 238 16.74 9.45 13.35
N ASP A 239 17.75 10.31 13.43
CA ASP A 239 17.75 11.43 14.39
C ASP A 239 16.80 12.56 13.98
N THR A 240 16.65 12.81 12.69
CA THR A 240 15.82 13.90 12.14
C THR A 240 14.74 13.35 11.23
N ALA A 241 13.49 13.69 11.52
CA ALA A 241 12.37 13.28 10.70
C ALA A 241 12.37 13.99 9.34
N GLN A 242 12.14 13.23 8.28
CA GLN A 242 12.03 13.77 6.92
C GLN A 242 11.15 12.88 6.04
N SER A 243 10.99 13.25 4.79
CA SER A 243 10.36 12.40 3.78
C SER A 243 11.42 11.59 3.04
N PHE A 244 11.09 10.36 2.67
CA PHE A 244 12.00 9.43 1.99
C PHE A 244 11.27 8.77 0.83
N VAL A 245 11.89 8.71 -0.34
CA VAL A 245 11.46 7.84 -1.43
C VAL A 245 11.95 6.42 -1.15
N LEU A 246 11.07 5.44 -1.35
CA LEU A 246 11.39 4.02 -1.28
C LEU A 246 10.96 3.35 -2.58
N ALA A 247 11.96 2.95 -3.38
CA ALA A 247 11.81 2.45 -4.73
C ALA A 247 12.95 1.47 -5.08
N THR A 248 12.84 0.78 -6.21
CA THR A 248 13.89 -0.13 -6.71
C THR A 248 14.70 0.48 -7.85
N ASN A 249 14.26 1.60 -8.39
CA ASN A 249 14.81 2.22 -9.62
C ASN A 249 14.78 1.28 -10.85
N GLN A 250 13.83 0.34 -10.85
CA GLN A 250 13.60 -0.58 -11.97
C GLN A 250 12.11 -0.63 -12.29
N THR A 251 11.78 -0.58 -13.56
CA THR A 251 10.37 -0.69 -14.01
C THR A 251 10.12 -1.95 -14.79
N THR A 252 8.91 -2.45 -14.65
CA THR A 252 8.39 -3.57 -15.45
C THR A 252 7.01 -3.18 -15.97
N THR A 253 6.68 -3.53 -17.23
CA THR A 253 5.33 -3.36 -17.75
C THR A 253 4.41 -4.44 -17.18
N VAL A 254 3.11 -4.14 -17.10
CA VAL A 254 2.11 -5.16 -16.76
C VAL A 254 2.15 -6.32 -17.76
N ARG A 255 2.38 -6.04 -19.03
CA ARG A 255 2.58 -7.04 -20.10
C ARG A 255 3.69 -8.02 -19.76
N GLU A 256 4.87 -7.53 -19.39
CA GLU A 256 6.00 -8.38 -19.02
C GLU A 256 5.70 -9.18 -17.76
N PHE A 257 5.03 -8.57 -16.79
CA PHE A 257 4.61 -9.29 -15.58
C PHE A 257 3.65 -10.45 -15.91
N VAL A 258 2.73 -10.28 -16.87
CA VAL A 258 1.87 -11.37 -17.37
C VAL A 258 2.72 -12.51 -17.96
N ARG A 259 3.73 -12.19 -18.80
CA ARG A 259 4.65 -13.20 -19.34
C ARG A 259 5.38 -13.96 -18.25
N MET A 260 5.92 -13.23 -17.28
CA MET A 260 6.63 -13.83 -16.14
C MET A 260 5.72 -14.75 -15.32
N ALA A 261 4.49 -14.34 -15.05
CA ALA A 261 3.52 -15.14 -14.29
C ALA A 261 3.14 -16.45 -15.03
N PHE A 262 2.89 -16.39 -16.33
CA PHE A 262 2.62 -17.59 -17.12
C PHE A 262 3.85 -18.49 -17.25
N LYS A 263 5.03 -17.91 -17.45
CA LYS A 263 6.30 -18.66 -17.49
C LYS A 263 6.56 -19.42 -16.17
N ALA A 264 6.20 -18.86 -15.02
CA ALA A 264 6.36 -19.51 -13.72
C ALA A 264 5.53 -20.81 -13.58
N VAL A 265 4.52 -21.03 -14.44
CA VAL A 265 3.71 -22.25 -14.48
C VAL A 265 3.90 -23.04 -15.78
N ASP A 266 5.01 -22.83 -16.49
CA ASP A 266 5.40 -23.48 -17.75
C ASP A 266 4.38 -23.28 -18.90
N ILE A 267 3.79 -22.09 -18.97
CA ILE A 267 2.94 -21.66 -20.06
C ILE A 267 3.63 -20.50 -20.80
N GLU A 268 3.89 -20.68 -22.09
CA GLU A 268 4.37 -19.61 -22.96
C GLU A 268 3.18 -18.87 -23.56
N VAL A 269 3.21 -17.53 -23.55
CA VAL A 269 2.15 -16.70 -24.11
C VAL A 269 2.68 -15.74 -25.18
N ASP A 270 1.89 -15.55 -26.23
CA ASP A 270 2.10 -14.58 -27.28
C ASP A 270 0.97 -13.56 -27.29
N PHE A 271 1.32 -12.27 -27.50
CA PHE A 271 0.37 -11.16 -27.54
C PHE A 271 0.00 -10.85 -28.98
N LYS A 272 -1.31 -10.77 -29.28
CA LYS A 272 -1.86 -10.50 -30.59
C LYS A 272 -2.95 -9.44 -30.55
N GLY A 273 -2.99 -8.60 -31.57
CA GLY A 273 -3.90 -7.46 -31.63
C GLY A 273 -3.27 -6.18 -31.12
N GLN A 274 -4.09 -5.15 -30.95
CA GLN A 274 -3.67 -3.82 -30.45
C GLN A 274 -4.77 -3.22 -29.60
N ALA A 275 -4.37 -2.40 -28.62
CA ALA A 275 -5.27 -1.66 -27.73
C ALA A 275 -6.33 -2.60 -27.09
N GLU A 276 -7.60 -2.24 -27.18
CA GLU A 276 -8.71 -3.00 -26.57
C GLU A 276 -8.98 -4.38 -27.22
N HIS A 277 -8.44 -4.62 -28.43
CA HIS A 277 -8.56 -5.90 -29.12
C HIS A 277 -7.37 -6.81 -28.89
N GLU A 278 -6.43 -6.42 -28.03
CA GLU A 278 -5.26 -7.23 -27.74
C GLU A 278 -5.61 -8.39 -26.80
N THR A 279 -4.99 -9.54 -27.10
CA THR A 279 -5.15 -10.77 -26.30
C THR A 279 -3.81 -11.43 -26.07
N ALA A 280 -3.65 -12.13 -24.93
CA ALA A 280 -2.58 -13.10 -24.75
C ALA A 280 -3.09 -14.50 -25.05
N THR A 281 -2.33 -15.24 -25.86
CA THR A 281 -2.67 -16.57 -26.34
C THR A 281 -1.62 -17.57 -25.87
N ASN A 282 -2.03 -18.71 -25.33
CA ASN A 282 -1.13 -19.82 -25.02
C ASN A 282 -0.56 -20.41 -26.33
N VAL A 283 0.76 -20.35 -26.47
CA VAL A 283 1.46 -20.77 -27.70
C VAL A 283 1.23 -22.25 -28.00
N ALA A 284 1.17 -23.12 -26.99
CA ALA A 284 1.07 -24.56 -27.15
C ALA A 284 -0.29 -25.03 -27.72
N ASN A 285 -1.39 -24.31 -27.44
CA ASN A 285 -2.73 -24.78 -27.81
C ASN A 285 -3.62 -23.73 -28.50
N GLY A 286 -3.12 -22.50 -28.68
CA GLY A 286 -3.81 -21.40 -29.34
C GLY A 286 -4.97 -20.79 -28.57
N LYS A 287 -5.21 -21.20 -27.31
CA LYS A 287 -6.29 -20.65 -26.50
C LYS A 287 -5.96 -19.25 -25.99
N VAL A 288 -6.94 -18.36 -26.03
CA VAL A 288 -6.84 -17.02 -25.42
C VAL A 288 -6.91 -17.18 -23.91
N VAL A 289 -5.89 -16.68 -23.21
CA VAL A 289 -5.75 -16.77 -21.75
C VAL A 289 -5.89 -15.42 -21.05
N MET A 290 -5.76 -14.29 -21.77
CA MET A 290 -6.01 -12.96 -21.25
C MET A 290 -6.58 -12.06 -22.36
N ARG A 291 -7.47 -11.13 -21.98
CA ARG A 291 -8.08 -10.11 -22.85
C ARG A 291 -7.94 -8.73 -22.22
N ILE A 292 -7.91 -7.70 -23.07
CA ILE A 292 -8.08 -6.33 -22.62
C ILE A 292 -9.57 -6.05 -22.46
N ASN A 293 -9.92 -5.39 -21.34
CA ASN A 293 -11.27 -4.86 -21.11
C ASN A 293 -11.18 -3.37 -20.75
N PRO A 294 -11.71 -2.48 -21.61
CA PRO A 294 -11.65 -1.03 -21.41
C PRO A 294 -12.30 -0.54 -20.12
N THR A 295 -13.21 -1.30 -19.52
CA THR A 295 -13.82 -0.95 -18.22
C THR A 295 -12.81 -0.88 -17.06
N TYR A 296 -11.64 -1.50 -17.23
CA TYR A 296 -10.55 -1.43 -16.26
C TYR A 296 -9.58 -0.25 -16.48
N TYR A 297 -9.76 0.54 -17.54
CA TYR A 297 -8.97 1.76 -17.72
C TYR A 297 -9.32 2.79 -16.64
N ARG A 298 -8.32 3.50 -16.17
CA ARG A 298 -8.53 4.60 -15.20
C ARG A 298 -9.02 5.84 -15.95
N PRO A 299 -9.90 6.66 -15.35
CA PRO A 299 -10.32 7.95 -15.94
C PRO A 299 -9.14 8.90 -16.21
N ALA A 300 -8.09 8.80 -15.38
CA ALA A 300 -6.84 9.53 -15.56
C ALA A 300 -5.67 8.56 -15.32
N GLU A 301 -5.05 8.13 -16.39
CA GLU A 301 -3.96 7.15 -16.35
C GLU A 301 -2.65 7.76 -15.85
N VAL A 302 -1.84 6.94 -15.20
CA VAL A 302 -0.45 7.21 -14.83
C VAL A 302 0.42 6.21 -15.59
N GLU A 303 1.21 6.71 -16.54
CA GLU A 303 1.95 5.85 -17.46
C GLU A 303 3.21 5.27 -16.81
N LEU A 304 4.00 6.11 -16.11
CA LEU A 304 5.28 5.73 -15.54
C LEU A 304 5.44 6.27 -14.11
N LEU A 305 5.75 5.37 -13.19
CA LEU A 305 6.27 5.69 -11.85
C LEU A 305 7.56 4.91 -11.65
N ILE A 306 8.67 5.63 -11.39
CA ILE A 306 10.01 5.09 -11.10
C ILE A 306 10.71 6.03 -10.14
N GLY A 307 11.22 5.50 -9.03
CA GLY A 307 11.95 6.26 -8.01
C GLY A 307 13.44 5.94 -7.95
#